data_ba30853a12407291c2c75c6d5171c933
#
_entry.id   ba30853a12407291c2c75c6d5171c933
#
_cell.length_a   1.000
_cell.length_b   1.000
_cell.length_c   1.000
_cell.angle_alpha   90.00
_cell.angle_beta   90.00
_cell.angle_gamma   90.00
#
_symmetry.space_group_name_H-M   'P 1'
#
loop_
_entity.id
_entity.type
_entity.pdbx_description
1 polymer ?
#
loop_
_entity_poly.entity_id
_entity_poly.type
_entity_poly.pdbx_seq_one_letter_code
_entity_poly.pdbx_strand_id
1 'polypeptide(L)'
;MKNTKTKRMLAVAALLAVGLALMLYYAAHKQGYHVDELYTYELANYPGGFYALEDGYMDSWHDGSFYSAVLTPDRLFDYTIPWNNQKIDVHPPLYYCLIYTAESLFPQLGLPWVGLLPNFVCILAGAAVLYCTAKRLIGRFWPAWTAAACWLLCVGVQGMAVFTRMYSLMMLEGIVLLYCHVVLWQALQAGQKPPRAVWPGLFAVTMAGALTQYFFLVFCFFVCGLFGVWLLAARRFKTAGGYVVAEFAALAAAYAAFPTMKAHIFSGSRGKEAFASVFDLSALAEWGRSIGTVVQLLAAQFGGLWLWAVVVAAAAVVLWRRGCRLRGKGLFAAGLLLASAGYVALIDKAAPFEADRYYVVIYAAVVLAVAVVLARLAPQHETLLLLALVPILAAHRTDPNAYLYEDAAPRKAALADTERLPAVVLNKAGYEVAPDLFLEEFAKREAVDQASGEDDAASLRAAVESRDLHDGFLLYGYIYDADELRALAEDTLDVEKIELVTDGERCPVYYIELK
;
A
#
# COMPACT_ATOMS: atom_id res chain seq x y z
N MET A 1 -2.91 -17.09 -39.19
CA MET A 1 -2.27 -17.19 -37.86
C MET A 1 -1.53 -15.92 -37.42
N LYS A 2 -0.65 -15.29 -38.24
CA LYS A 2 0.06 -14.04 -37.84
C LYS A 2 -0.89 -12.93 -37.39
N ASN A 3 -1.97 -12.66 -38.13
CA ASN A 3 -2.94 -11.60 -37.83
C ASN A 3 -3.63 -11.76 -36.46
N THR A 4 -3.96 -13.00 -36.02
CA THR A 4 -4.61 -13.26 -34.73
C THR A 4 -3.66 -13.04 -33.54
N LYS A 5 -2.37 -13.40 -33.68
CA LYS A 5 -1.35 -13.16 -32.65
C LYS A 5 -1.12 -11.65 -32.45
N THR A 6 -0.98 -10.91 -33.56
CA THR A 6 -0.83 -9.46 -33.52
C THR A 6 -2.03 -8.77 -32.85
N LYS A 7 -3.27 -9.15 -33.22
CA LYS A 7 -4.49 -8.59 -32.60
C LYS A 7 -4.54 -8.84 -31.10
N ARG A 8 -4.12 -10.03 -30.63
CA ARG A 8 -4.05 -10.35 -29.19
C ARG A 8 -2.99 -9.54 -28.46
N MET A 9 -1.82 -9.34 -29.07
CA MET A 9 -0.78 -8.49 -28.50
C MET A 9 -1.25 -7.03 -28.39
N LEU A 10 -1.91 -6.52 -29.42
CA LEU A 10 -2.49 -5.17 -29.41
C LEU A 10 -3.57 -5.03 -28.32
N ALA A 11 -4.41 -6.06 -28.12
CA ALA A 11 -5.42 -6.02 -27.07
C ALA A 11 -4.80 -5.98 -25.64
N VAL A 12 -3.68 -6.68 -25.42
CA VAL A 12 -2.95 -6.60 -24.14
C VAL A 12 -2.28 -5.24 -23.99
N ALA A 13 -1.64 -4.73 -25.03
CA ALA A 13 -1.02 -3.40 -25.02
C ALA A 13 -2.06 -2.29 -24.77
N ALA A 14 -3.24 -2.40 -25.39
CA ALA A 14 -4.34 -1.46 -25.17
C ALA A 14 -4.85 -1.51 -23.72
N LEU A 15 -4.94 -2.70 -23.10
CA LEU A 15 -5.30 -2.83 -21.69
C LEU A 15 -4.29 -2.10 -20.79
N LEU A 16 -3.00 -2.33 -21.01
CA LEU A 16 -1.95 -1.66 -20.22
C LEU A 16 -1.97 -0.14 -20.44
N ALA A 17 -2.23 0.32 -21.66
CA ALA A 17 -2.36 1.75 -21.96
C ALA A 17 -3.58 2.38 -21.27
N VAL A 18 -4.73 1.68 -21.24
CA VAL A 18 -5.92 2.14 -20.50
C VAL A 18 -5.64 2.18 -18.99
N GLY A 19 -5.00 1.15 -18.43
CA GLY A 19 -4.59 1.14 -17.04
C GLY A 19 -3.65 2.31 -16.69
N LEU A 20 -2.64 2.55 -17.54
CA LEU A 20 -1.73 3.69 -17.37
C LEU A 20 -2.47 5.03 -17.45
N ALA A 21 -3.37 5.19 -18.42
CA ALA A 21 -4.15 6.43 -18.57
C ALA A 21 -5.02 6.70 -17.31
N LEU A 22 -5.59 5.65 -16.72
CA LEU A 22 -6.38 5.75 -15.51
C LEU A 22 -5.51 6.11 -14.29
N MET A 23 -4.34 5.49 -14.14
CA MET A 23 -3.37 5.83 -13.10
C MET A 23 -2.91 7.30 -13.22
N LEU A 24 -2.59 7.75 -14.44
CA LEU A 24 -2.21 9.14 -14.71
C LEU A 24 -3.35 10.11 -14.40
N TYR A 25 -4.60 9.73 -14.72
CA TYR A 25 -5.78 10.52 -14.38
C TYR A 25 -5.89 10.73 -12.87
N TYR A 26 -5.84 9.65 -12.07
CA TYR A 26 -5.93 9.76 -10.62
C TYR A 26 -4.72 10.47 -9.99
N ALA A 27 -3.52 10.27 -10.54
CA ALA A 27 -2.33 10.99 -10.09
C ALA A 27 -2.43 12.52 -10.35
N ALA A 28 -2.99 12.92 -11.49
CA ALA A 28 -3.20 14.32 -11.82
C ALA A 28 -4.29 14.99 -10.94
N HIS A 29 -5.20 14.20 -10.35
CA HIS A 29 -6.25 14.66 -9.44
C HIS A 29 -5.92 14.43 -7.96
N LYS A 30 -4.71 13.96 -7.66
CA LYS A 30 -4.23 13.79 -6.29
C LYS A 30 -4.05 15.16 -5.62
N GLN A 31 -4.81 15.41 -4.55
CA GLN A 31 -4.85 16.73 -3.91
C GLN A 31 -3.88 16.90 -2.73
N GLY A 32 -3.37 15.81 -2.20
CA GLY A 32 -2.46 15.81 -1.05
C GLY A 32 -1.87 14.43 -0.80
N TYR A 33 -1.39 14.22 0.42
CA TYR A 33 -0.74 12.98 0.84
C TYR A 33 -1.40 12.43 2.09
N HIS A 34 -1.40 11.12 2.21
CA HIS A 34 -1.56 10.49 3.50
C HIS A 34 -0.22 10.57 4.26
N VAL A 35 -0.27 10.70 5.59
CA VAL A 35 0.96 10.79 6.43
C VAL A 35 1.95 9.64 6.16
N ASP A 36 1.47 8.43 5.93
CA ASP A 36 2.32 7.29 5.55
C ASP A 36 3.15 7.51 4.28
N GLU A 37 2.69 8.33 3.33
CA GLU A 37 3.43 8.64 2.11
C GLU A 37 4.59 9.58 2.41
N LEU A 38 4.36 10.56 3.29
CA LEU A 38 5.39 11.50 3.73
C LEU A 38 6.45 10.76 4.56
N TYR A 39 6.06 9.86 5.47
CA TYR A 39 7.01 8.93 6.11
C TYR A 39 7.80 8.09 5.09
N THR A 40 7.21 7.75 3.95
CA THR A 40 7.96 7.00 2.93
C THR A 40 9.06 7.85 2.31
N TYR A 41 8.77 9.11 1.98
CA TYR A 41 9.79 10.04 1.44
C TYR A 41 10.84 10.36 2.48
N GLU A 42 10.45 10.71 3.68
CA GLU A 42 11.36 11.01 4.78
C GLU A 42 12.30 9.82 5.06
N LEU A 43 11.76 8.64 5.32
CA LEU A 43 12.55 7.44 5.59
C LEU A 43 13.37 6.95 4.38
N ALA A 44 13.00 7.33 3.16
CA ALA A 44 13.83 7.07 2.00
C ALA A 44 15.00 8.05 1.90
N ASN A 45 14.81 9.33 2.25
CA ASN A 45 15.69 10.42 1.87
C ASN A 45 16.49 11.03 3.01
N TYR A 46 15.87 11.19 4.19
CA TYR A 46 16.49 11.89 5.31
C TYR A 46 17.49 11.01 6.07
N PRO A 47 18.77 11.42 6.23
CA PRO A 47 19.81 10.54 6.76
C PRO A 47 19.62 10.11 8.22
N GLY A 48 18.85 10.84 9.02
CA GLY A 48 18.60 10.56 10.44
C GLY A 48 17.37 9.69 10.70
N GLY A 49 16.59 9.38 9.67
CA GLY A 49 15.29 8.74 9.80
C GLY A 49 14.18 9.76 9.99
N PHE A 50 13.59 9.87 11.18
CA PHE A 50 12.60 10.89 11.48
C PHE A 50 13.28 12.18 11.99
N TYR A 51 13.14 13.26 11.24
CA TYR A 51 13.77 14.56 11.56
C TYR A 51 13.30 15.10 12.93
N ALA A 52 12.04 14.85 13.26
CA ALA A 52 11.45 15.30 14.52
C ALA A 52 12.03 14.59 15.76
N LEU A 53 12.79 13.50 15.59
CA LEU A 53 13.49 12.79 16.67
C LEU A 53 14.96 13.24 16.83
N GLU A 54 15.42 14.22 16.06
CA GLU A 54 16.78 14.74 16.20
C GLU A 54 16.92 15.61 17.45
N ASP A 55 18.02 15.43 18.14
CA ASP A 55 18.35 16.24 19.32
C ASP A 55 18.43 17.74 18.97
N GLY A 56 17.62 18.55 19.65
CA GLY A 56 17.60 20.00 19.46
C GLY A 56 16.79 20.48 18.26
N TYR A 57 16.03 19.60 17.62
CA TYR A 57 15.12 20.00 16.55
C TYR A 57 13.88 20.73 17.11
N MET A 58 13.20 20.16 18.12
CA MET A 58 12.04 20.77 18.74
C MET A 58 12.37 22.08 19.46
N ASP A 59 11.38 22.96 19.57
CA ASP A 59 11.51 24.31 20.17
C ASP A 59 12.61 25.14 19.52
N SER A 60 12.80 25.00 18.20
CA SER A 60 13.79 25.67 17.38
C SER A 60 13.27 26.03 16.00
N TRP A 61 13.67 27.20 15.49
CA TRP A 61 13.27 27.64 14.16
C TRP A 61 14.09 26.98 13.06
N HIS A 62 13.41 26.38 12.10
CA HIS A 62 13.98 25.81 10.88
C HIS A 62 13.36 26.45 9.65
N ASP A 63 14.17 26.77 8.64
CA ASP A 63 13.66 27.35 7.40
C ASP A 63 13.01 26.29 6.49
N GLY A 64 12.23 26.73 5.50
CA GLY A 64 11.52 25.83 4.58
C GLY A 64 12.44 24.94 3.76
N SER A 65 13.72 25.29 3.57
CA SER A 65 14.68 24.48 2.85
C SER A 65 15.04 23.19 3.61
N PHE A 66 15.01 23.25 4.95
CA PHE A 66 15.17 22.07 5.80
C PHE A 66 14.10 21.02 5.48
N TYR A 67 12.82 21.41 5.46
CA TYR A 67 11.71 20.50 5.17
C TYR A 67 11.72 19.98 3.73
N SER A 68 12.18 20.80 2.79
CA SER A 68 12.41 20.34 1.41
C SER A 68 13.49 19.26 1.34
N ALA A 69 14.55 19.36 2.15
CA ALA A 69 15.63 18.38 2.22
C ALA A 69 15.18 17.07 2.91
N VAL A 70 14.16 17.10 3.79
CA VAL A 70 13.55 15.89 4.36
C VAL A 70 12.86 15.08 3.28
N LEU A 71 12.20 15.74 2.31
CA LEU A 71 11.40 15.10 1.26
C LEU A 71 12.20 14.65 0.04
N THR A 72 13.44 15.11 -0.13
CA THR A 72 14.25 14.86 -1.33
C THR A 72 15.67 14.40 -0.98
N PRO A 73 16.29 13.49 -1.74
CA PRO A 73 17.61 12.98 -1.40
C PRO A 73 18.70 14.04 -1.60
N ASP A 74 19.51 14.25 -0.58
CA ASP A 74 20.73 15.08 -0.64
C ASP A 74 21.87 14.37 -1.40
N ARG A 75 21.95 13.03 -1.26
CA ARG A 75 22.96 12.18 -1.91
C ARG A 75 22.29 11.19 -2.82
N LEU A 76 22.75 11.09 -4.06
CA LEU A 76 22.17 10.15 -5.02
C LEU A 76 22.78 8.74 -4.85
N PHE A 77 21.94 7.71 -4.89
CA PHE A 77 22.32 6.29 -4.83
C PHE A 77 23.05 5.86 -3.55
N ASP A 78 22.93 6.61 -2.44
CA ASP A 78 23.44 6.19 -1.13
C ASP A 78 22.41 5.34 -0.37
N TYR A 79 22.32 4.06 -0.73
CA TYR A 79 21.36 3.13 -0.14
C TYR A 79 21.59 2.85 1.35
N THR A 80 22.66 3.37 1.95
CA THR A 80 22.86 3.26 3.40
C THR A 80 21.81 4.08 4.15
N ILE A 81 21.28 5.16 3.55
CA ILE A 81 20.24 6.00 4.13
C ILE A 81 18.94 5.20 4.31
N PRO A 82 18.19 4.79 3.24
CA PRO A 82 16.94 4.08 3.42
C PRO A 82 17.12 2.74 4.16
N TRP A 83 18.29 2.07 3.99
CA TRP A 83 18.54 0.82 4.68
C TRP A 83 18.69 0.97 6.19
N ASN A 84 19.38 2.02 6.66
CA ASN A 84 19.56 2.28 8.07
C ASN A 84 18.30 2.84 8.71
N ASN A 85 17.57 3.72 8.02
CA ASN A 85 16.33 4.28 8.50
C ASN A 85 15.29 3.19 8.81
N GLN A 86 15.25 2.12 7.99
CA GLN A 86 14.35 1.01 8.28
C GLN A 86 14.75 0.17 9.50
N LYS A 87 15.90 0.38 10.11
CA LYS A 87 16.24 -0.28 11.37
C LYS A 87 15.51 0.33 12.58
N ILE A 88 15.10 1.58 12.48
CA ILE A 88 14.37 2.31 13.51
C ILE A 88 12.86 2.39 13.24
N ASP A 89 12.42 2.13 11.99
CA ASP A 89 11.01 1.99 11.62
C ASP A 89 10.49 0.56 11.89
N VAL A 90 9.30 0.26 11.41
CA VAL A 90 8.62 -1.06 11.54
C VAL A 90 8.51 -1.83 10.22
N HIS A 91 9.02 -1.27 9.13
CA HIS A 91 8.91 -1.85 7.79
C HIS A 91 10.26 -2.33 7.23
N PRO A 92 10.26 -3.30 6.31
CA PRO A 92 11.47 -3.72 5.61
C PRO A 92 11.95 -2.69 4.56
N PRO A 93 13.23 -2.72 4.13
CA PRO A 93 13.87 -1.62 3.39
C PRO A 93 13.64 -1.58 1.88
N LEU A 94 13.18 -2.68 1.24
CA LEU A 94 13.27 -2.81 -0.23
C LEU A 94 12.46 -1.74 -0.98
N TYR A 95 11.24 -1.41 -0.51
CA TYR A 95 10.42 -0.39 -1.16
C TYR A 95 11.02 1.01 -1.03
N TYR A 96 11.57 1.34 0.13
CA TYR A 96 12.24 2.64 0.36
C TYR A 96 13.49 2.78 -0.52
N CYS A 97 14.27 1.71 -0.69
CA CYS A 97 15.35 1.70 -1.67
C CYS A 97 14.85 1.89 -3.12
N LEU A 98 13.65 1.39 -3.44
CA LEU A 98 13.06 1.59 -4.77
C LEU A 98 12.63 3.05 -4.99
N ILE A 99 12.01 3.69 -3.99
CA ILE A 99 11.67 5.13 -4.01
C ILE A 99 12.95 5.95 -4.17
N TYR A 100 13.94 5.73 -3.31
CA TYR A 100 15.24 6.39 -3.38
C TYR A 100 15.94 6.24 -4.74
N THR A 101 15.80 5.07 -5.37
CA THR A 101 16.30 4.84 -6.74
C THR A 101 15.58 5.72 -7.75
N ALA A 102 14.24 5.83 -7.66
CA ALA A 102 13.46 6.65 -8.58
C ALA A 102 13.84 8.14 -8.44
N GLU A 103 13.97 8.62 -7.22
CA GLU A 103 14.37 10.01 -6.93
C GLU A 103 15.81 10.29 -7.36
N SER A 104 16.73 9.34 -7.16
CA SER A 104 18.11 9.46 -7.64
C SER A 104 18.21 9.49 -9.18
N LEU A 105 17.33 8.77 -9.89
CA LEU A 105 17.29 8.74 -11.35
C LEU A 105 16.58 9.95 -11.96
N PHE A 106 15.56 10.47 -11.28
CA PHE A 106 14.65 11.48 -11.82
C PHE A 106 14.43 12.66 -10.84
N PRO A 107 15.50 13.31 -10.34
CA PRO A 107 15.38 14.33 -9.29
C PRO A 107 14.55 15.55 -9.74
N GLN A 108 14.40 15.78 -11.05
CA GLN A 108 13.62 16.91 -11.59
C GLN A 108 12.11 16.60 -11.69
N LEU A 109 11.70 15.34 -11.47
CA LEU A 109 10.29 14.97 -11.67
C LEU A 109 9.39 15.55 -10.57
N GLY A 110 9.93 15.74 -9.37
CA GLY A 110 9.22 16.29 -8.22
C GLY A 110 8.11 15.38 -7.68
N LEU A 111 7.62 15.74 -6.50
CA LEU A 111 6.50 15.05 -5.86
C LEU A 111 5.15 15.49 -6.50
N PRO A 112 4.14 14.60 -6.58
CA PRO A 112 4.19 13.17 -6.15
C PRO A 112 4.77 12.23 -7.23
N TRP A 113 5.08 12.72 -8.44
CA TRP A 113 5.32 11.92 -9.65
C TRP A 113 6.48 10.93 -9.50
N VAL A 114 7.56 11.36 -8.85
CA VAL A 114 8.76 10.53 -8.67
C VAL A 114 8.44 9.30 -7.80
N GLY A 115 7.66 9.46 -6.75
CA GLY A 115 7.25 8.34 -5.87
C GLY A 115 6.17 7.45 -6.49
N LEU A 116 5.32 7.99 -7.39
CA LEU A 116 4.29 7.20 -8.08
C LEU A 116 4.85 6.36 -9.22
N LEU A 117 5.98 6.76 -9.81
CA LEU A 117 6.60 6.05 -10.94
C LEU A 117 6.90 4.57 -10.63
N PRO A 118 7.53 4.19 -9.51
CA PRO A 118 7.71 2.80 -9.12
C PRO A 118 6.40 2.02 -9.01
N ASN A 119 5.35 2.63 -8.46
CA ASN A 119 4.04 2.02 -8.32
C ASN A 119 3.42 1.71 -9.68
N PHE A 120 3.47 2.65 -10.64
CA PHE A 120 2.96 2.44 -12.00
C PHE A 120 3.68 1.29 -12.69
N VAL A 121 5.01 1.23 -12.57
CA VAL A 121 5.81 0.13 -13.13
C VAL A 121 5.41 -1.20 -12.50
N CYS A 122 5.26 -1.27 -11.17
CA CYS A 122 4.86 -2.49 -10.48
C CYS A 122 3.46 -2.97 -10.90
N ILE A 123 2.49 -2.06 -11.01
CA ILE A 123 1.12 -2.42 -11.39
C ILE A 123 1.03 -2.86 -12.85
N LEU A 124 1.67 -2.16 -13.78
CA LEU A 124 1.68 -2.57 -15.19
C LEU A 124 2.40 -3.91 -15.39
N ALA A 125 3.53 -4.11 -14.73
CA ALA A 125 4.24 -5.40 -14.72
C ALA A 125 3.35 -6.50 -14.10
N GLY A 126 2.68 -6.21 -12.97
CA GLY A 126 1.74 -7.10 -12.31
C GLY A 126 0.61 -7.54 -13.25
N ALA A 127 -0.03 -6.60 -13.97
CA ALA A 127 -1.07 -6.90 -14.95
C ALA A 127 -0.56 -7.82 -16.09
N ALA A 128 0.63 -7.54 -16.61
CA ALA A 128 1.25 -8.36 -17.66
C ALA A 128 1.55 -9.78 -17.16
N VAL A 129 2.15 -9.92 -15.96
CA VAL A 129 2.43 -11.22 -15.35
C VAL A 129 1.14 -11.96 -15.00
N LEU A 130 0.11 -11.27 -14.49
CA LEU A 130 -1.19 -11.86 -14.19
C LEU A 130 -1.88 -12.39 -15.46
N TYR A 131 -1.82 -11.62 -16.58
CA TYR A 131 -2.28 -12.13 -17.86
C TYR A 131 -1.56 -13.42 -18.27
N CYS A 132 -0.23 -13.45 -18.15
CA CYS A 132 0.56 -14.65 -18.45
C CYS A 132 0.19 -15.83 -17.52
N THR A 133 -0.02 -15.58 -16.24
CA THR A 133 -0.44 -16.57 -15.23
C THR A 133 -1.82 -17.15 -15.57
N ALA A 134 -2.80 -16.27 -15.80
CA ALA A 134 -4.16 -16.66 -16.19
C ALA A 134 -4.16 -17.40 -17.54
N LYS A 135 -3.38 -16.93 -18.51
CA LYS A 135 -3.25 -17.58 -19.82
C LYS A 135 -2.68 -18.99 -19.72
N ARG A 136 -1.67 -19.19 -18.88
CA ARG A 136 -1.10 -20.51 -18.59
C ARG A 136 -2.15 -21.41 -17.93
N LEU A 137 -2.80 -20.92 -16.87
CA LEU A 137 -3.73 -21.71 -16.06
C LEU A 137 -5.02 -22.06 -16.83
N ILE A 138 -5.63 -21.08 -17.50
CA ILE A 138 -6.92 -21.24 -18.20
C ILE A 138 -6.72 -21.80 -19.62
N GLY A 139 -5.70 -21.34 -20.34
CA GLY A 139 -5.38 -21.77 -21.71
C GLY A 139 -6.08 -20.97 -22.82
N ARG A 140 -6.99 -20.03 -22.47
CA ARG A 140 -7.80 -19.26 -23.41
C ARG A 140 -7.47 -17.77 -23.32
N PHE A 141 -7.67 -17.02 -24.41
CA PHE A 141 -7.26 -15.62 -24.49
C PHE A 141 -8.18 -14.71 -23.67
N TRP A 142 -9.47 -14.71 -24.01
CA TRP A 142 -10.42 -13.76 -23.41
C TRP A 142 -10.57 -13.91 -21.88
N PRO A 143 -10.71 -15.13 -21.32
CA PRO A 143 -10.74 -15.28 -19.88
C PRO A 143 -9.46 -14.78 -19.17
N ALA A 144 -8.30 -14.99 -19.79
CA ALA A 144 -7.04 -14.52 -19.23
C ALA A 144 -6.91 -13.00 -19.32
N TRP A 145 -7.33 -12.41 -20.43
CA TRP A 145 -7.35 -10.97 -20.63
C TRP A 145 -8.33 -10.30 -19.66
N THR A 146 -9.54 -10.86 -19.51
CA THR A 146 -10.55 -10.35 -18.57
C THR A 146 -10.05 -10.41 -17.12
N ALA A 147 -9.36 -11.48 -16.71
CA ALA A 147 -8.78 -11.58 -15.39
C ALA A 147 -7.78 -10.45 -15.13
N ALA A 148 -6.85 -10.21 -16.06
CA ALA A 148 -5.90 -9.12 -15.94
C ALA A 148 -6.59 -7.74 -15.95
N ALA A 149 -7.63 -7.56 -16.78
CA ALA A 149 -8.41 -6.33 -16.85
C ALA A 149 -9.19 -6.08 -15.55
N CYS A 150 -9.85 -7.10 -14.99
CA CYS A 150 -10.56 -6.99 -13.71
C CYS A 150 -9.63 -6.58 -12.57
N TRP A 151 -8.42 -7.11 -12.53
CA TRP A 151 -7.43 -6.74 -11.54
C TRP A 151 -6.89 -5.33 -11.78
N LEU A 152 -6.40 -5.03 -13.00
CA LEU A 152 -5.78 -3.75 -13.32
C LEU A 152 -6.75 -2.57 -13.14
N LEU A 153 -8.02 -2.77 -13.52
CA LEU A 153 -9.02 -1.71 -13.53
C LEU A 153 -9.88 -1.67 -12.25
N CYS A 154 -9.61 -2.49 -11.22
CA CYS A 154 -10.36 -2.34 -9.97
C CYS A 154 -9.88 -1.13 -9.17
N VAL A 155 -10.80 -0.50 -8.43
CA VAL A 155 -10.56 0.74 -7.70
C VAL A 155 -9.41 0.59 -6.70
N GLY A 156 -9.35 -0.52 -5.96
CA GLY A 156 -8.29 -0.73 -4.97
C GLY A 156 -6.88 -0.84 -5.58
N VAL A 157 -6.72 -1.40 -6.79
CA VAL A 157 -5.42 -1.41 -7.49
C VAL A 157 -5.06 -0.01 -7.99
N GLN A 158 -6.05 0.75 -8.48
CA GLN A 158 -5.84 2.13 -8.90
C GLN A 158 -5.52 3.04 -7.71
N GLY A 159 -6.15 2.82 -6.55
CA GLY A 159 -5.81 3.52 -5.31
C GLY A 159 -4.36 3.27 -4.89
N MET A 160 -3.90 2.01 -4.94
CA MET A 160 -2.50 1.70 -4.63
C MET A 160 -1.51 2.24 -5.67
N ALA A 161 -1.93 2.49 -6.90
CA ALA A 161 -1.09 3.14 -7.90
C ALA A 161 -0.70 4.57 -7.49
N VAL A 162 -1.63 5.29 -6.87
CA VAL A 162 -1.46 6.70 -6.47
C VAL A 162 -1.14 6.87 -4.97
N PHE A 163 -0.85 5.80 -4.28
CA PHE A 163 -0.45 5.77 -2.88
C PHE A 163 1.01 5.34 -2.76
N THR A 164 1.91 6.25 -2.40
CA THR A 164 3.37 6.02 -2.33
C THR A 164 3.72 5.16 -1.12
N ARG A 165 3.34 3.88 -1.16
CA ARG A 165 3.63 2.84 -0.15
C ARG A 165 3.90 1.50 -0.83
N MET A 166 4.48 0.58 -0.11
CA MET A 166 4.99 -0.72 -0.58
C MET A 166 3.94 -1.67 -1.20
N TYR A 167 2.66 -1.34 -1.15
CA TYR A 167 1.58 -2.26 -1.55
C TYR A 167 1.58 -2.60 -3.03
N SER A 168 1.95 -1.65 -3.92
CA SER A 168 2.06 -1.91 -5.37
C SER A 168 3.16 -2.93 -5.68
N LEU A 169 4.31 -2.84 -4.99
CA LEU A 169 5.40 -3.81 -5.11
C LEU A 169 4.97 -5.17 -4.53
N MET A 170 4.35 -5.18 -3.35
CA MET A 170 3.83 -6.41 -2.71
C MET A 170 2.81 -7.13 -3.61
N MET A 171 1.94 -6.41 -4.32
CA MET A 171 1.02 -7.00 -5.31
C MET A 171 1.77 -7.66 -6.46
N LEU A 172 2.77 -7.00 -7.03
CA LEU A 172 3.60 -7.57 -8.11
C LEU A 172 4.29 -8.86 -7.63
N GLU A 173 4.89 -8.83 -6.46
CA GLU A 173 5.56 -9.98 -5.86
C GLU A 173 4.58 -11.13 -5.62
N GLY A 174 3.39 -10.85 -5.10
CA GLY A 174 2.32 -11.84 -4.95
C GLY A 174 1.93 -12.50 -6.27
N ILE A 175 1.80 -11.72 -7.34
CA ILE A 175 1.48 -12.22 -8.69
C ILE A 175 2.63 -13.07 -9.25
N VAL A 176 3.88 -12.65 -9.07
CA VAL A 176 5.05 -13.44 -9.51
C VAL A 176 5.14 -14.75 -8.73
N LEU A 177 4.86 -14.73 -7.42
CA LEU A 177 4.77 -15.95 -6.61
C LEU A 177 3.72 -16.91 -7.18
N LEU A 178 2.51 -16.42 -7.48
CA LEU A 178 1.44 -17.22 -8.11
C LEU A 178 1.86 -17.75 -9.48
N TYR A 179 2.57 -16.95 -10.29
CA TYR A 179 3.09 -17.40 -11.58
C TYR A 179 4.04 -18.59 -11.43
N CYS A 180 4.99 -18.51 -10.51
CA CYS A 180 5.91 -19.61 -10.20
C CYS A 180 5.17 -20.88 -9.78
N HIS A 181 4.14 -20.75 -8.93
CA HIS A 181 3.31 -21.88 -8.50
C HIS A 181 2.50 -22.49 -9.66
N VAL A 182 1.95 -21.68 -10.57
CA VAL A 182 1.26 -22.18 -11.76
C VAL A 182 2.21 -22.93 -12.69
N VAL A 183 3.44 -22.42 -12.91
CA VAL A 183 4.47 -23.09 -13.71
C VAL A 183 4.87 -24.43 -13.10
N LEU A 184 5.12 -24.45 -11.79
CA LEU A 184 5.49 -25.66 -11.04
C LEU A 184 4.36 -26.67 -11.06
N TRP A 185 3.14 -26.25 -10.76
CA TRP A 185 1.95 -27.09 -10.78
C TRP A 185 1.70 -27.73 -12.15
N GLN A 186 1.78 -26.96 -13.24
CA GLN A 186 1.59 -27.46 -14.60
C GLN A 186 2.62 -28.51 -14.99
N ALA A 187 3.91 -28.28 -14.70
CA ALA A 187 4.96 -29.25 -14.98
C ALA A 187 4.71 -30.59 -14.27
N LEU A 188 4.33 -30.52 -12.99
CA LEU A 188 4.05 -31.72 -12.19
C LEU A 188 2.78 -32.45 -12.62
N GLN A 189 1.73 -31.72 -13.05
CA GLN A 189 0.51 -32.32 -13.61
C GLN A 189 0.78 -33.03 -14.95
N ALA A 190 1.70 -32.51 -15.75
CA ALA A 190 2.15 -33.13 -17.01
C ALA A 190 3.16 -34.29 -16.78
N GLY A 191 3.50 -34.62 -15.54
CA GLY A 191 4.52 -35.63 -15.23
C GLY A 191 5.94 -35.20 -15.60
N GLN A 192 6.16 -33.90 -15.87
CA GLN A 192 7.45 -33.34 -16.27
C GLN A 192 8.24 -32.83 -15.07
N LYS A 193 9.56 -32.71 -15.23
CA LYS A 193 10.40 -32.03 -14.23
C LYS A 193 10.08 -30.52 -14.28
N PRO A 194 10.02 -29.84 -13.11
CA PRO A 194 9.89 -28.40 -13.06
C PRO A 194 11.01 -27.71 -13.86
N PRO A 195 10.69 -26.62 -14.60
CA PRO A 195 11.71 -25.81 -15.25
C PRO A 195 12.72 -25.30 -14.22
N ARG A 196 14.02 -25.32 -14.58
CA ARG A 196 15.08 -24.90 -13.64
C ARG A 196 14.91 -23.47 -13.18
N ALA A 197 14.41 -22.58 -14.04
CA ALA A 197 14.19 -21.16 -13.73
C ALA A 197 13.12 -20.88 -12.66
N VAL A 198 12.23 -21.84 -12.34
CA VAL A 198 11.20 -21.63 -11.32
C VAL A 198 11.79 -21.54 -9.91
N TRP A 199 12.89 -22.23 -9.65
CA TRP A 199 13.51 -22.25 -8.34
C TRP A 199 14.14 -20.92 -7.94
N PRO A 200 15.05 -20.32 -8.74
CA PRO A 200 15.54 -18.97 -8.46
C PRO A 200 14.41 -17.92 -8.49
N GLY A 201 13.35 -18.13 -9.28
CA GLY A 201 12.18 -17.25 -9.28
C GLY A 201 11.43 -17.28 -7.94
N LEU A 202 11.16 -18.47 -7.38
CA LEU A 202 10.57 -18.63 -6.04
C LEU A 202 11.47 -18.00 -4.97
N PHE A 203 12.75 -18.35 -4.98
CA PHE A 203 13.72 -17.79 -4.04
C PHE A 203 13.73 -16.25 -4.08
N ALA A 204 13.84 -15.67 -5.26
CA ALA A 204 13.96 -14.22 -5.43
C ALA A 204 12.69 -13.50 -4.98
N VAL A 205 11.49 -14.00 -5.36
CA VAL A 205 10.23 -13.33 -5.01
C VAL A 205 9.91 -13.48 -3.52
N THR A 206 10.21 -14.61 -2.90
CA THR A 206 9.99 -14.80 -1.46
C THR A 206 10.95 -13.95 -0.64
N MET A 207 12.22 -13.86 -1.04
CA MET A 207 13.19 -12.97 -0.43
C MET A 207 12.79 -11.49 -0.59
N ALA A 208 12.44 -11.06 -1.80
CA ALA A 208 12.04 -9.68 -2.08
C ALA A 208 10.79 -9.30 -1.28
N GLY A 209 9.73 -10.11 -1.32
CA GLY A 209 8.50 -9.83 -0.58
C GLY A 209 8.70 -9.76 0.94
N ALA A 210 9.59 -10.60 1.50
CA ALA A 210 9.97 -10.52 2.90
C ALA A 210 10.70 -9.21 3.24
N LEU A 211 11.43 -8.64 2.29
CA LEU A 211 12.12 -7.35 2.40
C LEU A 211 11.25 -6.15 2.00
N THR A 212 10.02 -6.40 1.51
CA THR A 212 9.05 -5.36 1.11
C THR A 212 8.02 -5.10 2.20
N GLN A 213 7.34 -6.15 2.70
CA GLN A 213 6.28 -6.03 3.71
C GLN A 213 6.07 -7.37 4.45
N TYR A 214 5.96 -7.33 5.77
CA TYR A 214 5.79 -8.56 6.57
C TYR A 214 4.45 -9.26 6.33
N PHE A 215 3.42 -8.56 5.93
CA PHE A 215 2.15 -9.18 5.53
C PHE A 215 2.30 -10.08 4.30
N PHE A 216 3.30 -9.84 3.45
CA PHE A 216 3.63 -10.78 2.38
C PHE A 216 4.03 -12.16 2.89
N LEU A 217 4.69 -12.23 4.05
CA LEU A 217 5.04 -13.52 4.68
C LEU A 217 3.80 -14.34 5.05
N VAL A 218 2.74 -13.66 5.48
CA VAL A 218 1.43 -14.31 5.76
C VAL A 218 0.82 -14.85 4.46
N PHE A 219 0.89 -14.10 3.38
CA PHE A 219 0.45 -14.55 2.07
C PHE A 219 1.26 -15.76 1.58
N CYS A 220 2.59 -15.71 1.68
CA CYS A 220 3.48 -16.83 1.42
C CYS A 220 3.11 -18.07 2.26
N PHE A 221 2.89 -17.88 3.57
CA PHE A 221 2.55 -18.99 4.46
C PHE A 221 1.33 -19.77 3.96
N PHE A 222 0.24 -19.08 3.59
CA PHE A 222 -0.95 -19.75 3.10
C PHE A 222 -0.78 -20.34 1.70
N VAL A 223 -0.22 -19.59 0.75
CA VAL A 223 -0.03 -20.06 -0.63
C VAL A 223 0.97 -21.22 -0.67
N CYS A 224 2.14 -21.02 -0.07
CA CYS A 224 3.22 -22.01 -0.07
C CYS A 224 2.87 -23.22 0.80
N GLY A 225 2.22 -23.00 1.94
CA GLY A 225 1.79 -24.08 2.85
C GLY A 225 0.78 -25.01 2.18
N LEU A 226 -0.29 -24.45 1.58
CA LEU A 226 -1.29 -25.27 0.86
C LEU A 226 -0.70 -25.97 -0.35
N PHE A 227 0.24 -25.32 -1.07
CA PHE A 227 0.94 -25.95 -2.17
C PHE A 227 1.85 -27.09 -1.70
N GLY A 228 2.54 -26.89 -0.58
CA GLY A 228 3.34 -27.94 0.07
C GLY A 228 2.50 -29.15 0.49
N VAL A 229 1.34 -28.91 1.11
CA VAL A 229 0.37 -29.97 1.44
C VAL A 229 -0.07 -30.72 0.19
N TRP A 230 -0.39 -29.99 -0.90
CA TRP A 230 -0.71 -30.63 -2.17
C TRP A 230 0.43 -31.49 -2.73
N LEU A 231 1.69 -31.04 -2.66
CA LEU A 231 2.87 -31.82 -3.08
C LEU A 231 2.98 -33.14 -2.29
N LEU A 232 2.77 -33.10 -0.98
CA LEU A 232 2.80 -34.29 -0.11
C LEU A 232 1.64 -35.23 -0.43
N ALA A 233 0.43 -34.71 -0.57
CA ALA A 233 -0.76 -35.50 -0.95
C ALA A 233 -0.62 -36.14 -2.35
N ALA A 234 0.05 -35.44 -3.28
CA ALA A 234 0.40 -35.97 -4.61
C ALA A 234 1.62 -36.90 -4.59
N ARG A 235 2.20 -37.21 -3.41
CA ARG A 235 3.40 -38.07 -3.21
C ARG A 235 4.63 -37.57 -3.98
N ARG A 236 4.77 -36.25 -4.16
CA ARG A 236 5.90 -35.62 -4.85
C ARG A 236 7.04 -35.24 -3.86
N PHE A 237 7.44 -36.17 -2.99
CA PHE A 237 8.34 -35.93 -1.85
C PHE A 237 9.67 -35.26 -2.22
N LYS A 238 10.31 -35.67 -3.34
CA LYS A 238 11.57 -35.03 -3.80
C LYS A 238 11.35 -33.56 -4.17
N THR A 239 10.26 -33.24 -4.87
CA THR A 239 9.91 -31.88 -5.22
C THR A 239 9.53 -31.08 -3.98
N ALA A 240 8.76 -31.67 -3.05
CA ALA A 240 8.41 -31.05 -1.78
C ALA A 240 9.64 -30.67 -0.96
N GLY A 241 10.63 -31.57 -0.85
CA GLY A 241 11.90 -31.29 -0.17
C GLY A 241 12.66 -30.11 -0.81
N GLY A 242 12.83 -30.12 -2.14
CA GLY A 242 13.48 -29.01 -2.85
C GLY A 242 12.70 -27.70 -2.74
N TYR A 243 11.37 -27.76 -2.71
CA TYR A 243 10.50 -26.62 -2.54
C TYR A 243 10.66 -25.97 -1.15
N VAL A 244 10.60 -26.79 -0.09
CA VAL A 244 10.81 -26.32 1.28
C VAL A 244 12.19 -25.69 1.44
N VAL A 245 13.23 -26.33 0.89
CA VAL A 245 14.61 -25.79 0.93
C VAL A 245 14.69 -24.43 0.22
N ALA A 246 14.05 -24.27 -0.94
CA ALA A 246 14.08 -22.99 -1.67
C ALA A 246 13.40 -21.86 -0.88
N GLU A 247 12.23 -22.12 -0.28
CA GLU A 247 11.49 -21.11 0.51
C GLU A 247 12.24 -20.75 1.79
N PHE A 248 12.73 -21.74 2.55
CA PHE A 248 13.51 -21.46 3.76
C PHE A 248 14.84 -20.78 3.46
N ALA A 249 15.51 -21.11 2.36
CA ALA A 249 16.73 -20.43 1.93
C ALA A 249 16.44 -18.95 1.57
N ALA A 250 15.30 -18.66 0.94
CA ALA A 250 14.88 -17.30 0.64
C ALA A 250 14.63 -16.47 1.92
N LEU A 251 13.93 -17.06 2.90
CA LEU A 251 13.69 -16.41 4.19
C LEU A 251 14.99 -16.20 4.97
N ALA A 252 15.88 -17.20 4.97
CA ALA A 252 17.19 -17.09 5.60
C ALA A 252 18.06 -16.00 4.94
N ALA A 253 18.01 -15.88 3.62
CA ALA A 253 18.70 -14.83 2.87
C ALA A 253 18.11 -13.44 3.18
N ALA A 254 16.78 -13.29 3.25
CA ALA A 254 16.13 -12.06 3.66
C ALA A 254 16.55 -11.65 5.09
N TYR A 255 16.52 -12.60 6.02
CA TYR A 255 16.98 -12.37 7.39
C TYR A 255 18.46 -12.00 7.47
N ALA A 256 19.33 -12.66 6.71
CA ALA A 256 20.75 -12.34 6.66
C ALA A 256 21.01 -10.94 6.07
N ALA A 257 20.21 -10.52 5.08
CA ALA A 257 20.27 -9.18 4.51
C ALA A 257 19.78 -8.11 5.48
N PHE A 258 18.70 -8.38 6.23
CA PHE A 258 18.09 -7.43 7.15
C PHE A 258 17.74 -8.10 8.51
N PRO A 259 18.72 -8.28 9.40
CA PRO A 259 18.54 -9.00 10.69
C PRO A 259 17.54 -8.32 11.63
N THR A 260 17.34 -7.00 11.51
CA THR A 260 16.36 -6.21 12.29
C THR A 260 14.93 -6.71 12.12
N MET A 261 14.63 -7.41 11.02
CA MET A 261 13.36 -8.10 10.78
C MET A 261 12.88 -8.91 12.00
N LYS A 262 13.81 -9.57 12.73
CA LYS A 262 13.46 -10.31 13.94
C LYS A 262 12.88 -9.39 15.02
N ALA A 263 13.48 -8.22 15.22
CA ALA A 263 13.00 -7.25 16.20
C ALA A 263 11.63 -6.70 15.79
N HIS A 264 11.45 -6.32 14.52
CA HIS A 264 10.18 -5.81 13.99
C HIS A 264 9.03 -6.80 14.20
N ILE A 265 9.25 -8.10 13.92
CA ILE A 265 8.18 -9.11 13.98
C ILE A 265 7.89 -9.54 15.43
N PHE A 266 8.91 -9.70 16.30
CA PHE A 266 8.76 -10.38 17.59
C PHE A 266 8.91 -9.48 18.81
N SER A 267 9.61 -8.36 18.73
CA SER A 267 9.95 -7.54 19.91
C SER A 267 9.57 -6.07 19.78
N GLY A 268 9.34 -5.53 18.60
CA GLY A 268 8.80 -4.19 18.39
C GLY A 268 7.35 -4.06 18.88
N SER A 269 6.87 -2.84 19.12
CA SER A 269 5.52 -2.58 19.60
C SER A 269 4.45 -3.22 18.69
N ARG A 270 4.51 -2.93 17.39
CA ARG A 270 3.58 -3.47 16.38
C ARG A 270 3.61 -5.00 16.28
N GLY A 271 4.82 -5.59 16.35
CA GLY A 271 4.96 -7.04 16.32
C GLY A 271 4.36 -7.72 17.55
N LYS A 272 4.59 -7.18 18.75
CA LYS A 272 4.00 -7.68 20.00
C LYS A 272 2.48 -7.57 20.01
N GLU A 273 1.94 -6.43 19.60
CA GLU A 273 0.50 -6.19 19.49
C GLU A 273 -0.16 -7.20 18.54
N ALA A 274 0.39 -7.34 17.33
CA ALA A 274 -0.09 -8.31 16.34
C ALA A 274 -0.05 -9.75 16.86
N PHE A 275 1.05 -10.12 17.55
CA PHE A 275 1.19 -11.46 18.11
C PHE A 275 0.19 -11.72 19.24
N ALA A 276 0.01 -10.76 20.16
CA ALA A 276 -0.97 -10.83 21.22
C ALA A 276 -2.40 -10.95 20.67
N SER A 277 -2.75 -10.12 19.70
CA SER A 277 -4.08 -10.12 19.07
C SER A 277 -4.40 -11.44 18.35
N VAL A 278 -3.44 -12.01 17.61
CA VAL A 278 -3.63 -13.28 16.87
C VAL A 278 -3.98 -14.44 17.82
N PHE A 279 -3.40 -14.48 19.01
CA PHE A 279 -3.64 -15.54 20.01
C PHE A 279 -4.76 -15.23 21.00
N ASP A 280 -5.33 -14.02 20.97
CA ASP A 280 -6.49 -13.69 21.79
C ASP A 280 -7.77 -14.31 21.20
N LEU A 281 -8.34 -15.26 21.93
CA LEU A 281 -9.58 -15.94 21.57
C LEU A 281 -10.82 -15.36 22.28
N SER A 282 -10.66 -14.36 23.13
CA SER A 282 -11.76 -13.77 23.92
C SER A 282 -12.77 -13.01 23.05
N ALA A 283 -12.33 -12.44 21.94
CA ALA A 283 -13.09 -11.56 21.05
C ALA A 283 -13.59 -12.23 19.75
N LEU A 284 -13.85 -13.55 19.75
CA LEU A 284 -14.25 -14.29 18.53
C LEU A 284 -15.50 -13.72 17.82
N ALA A 285 -16.47 -13.20 18.57
CA ALA A 285 -17.69 -12.62 17.99
C ALA A 285 -17.39 -11.27 17.30
N GLU A 286 -16.50 -10.48 17.88
CA GLU A 286 -16.04 -9.21 17.29
C GLU A 286 -15.21 -9.47 16.03
N TRP A 287 -14.31 -10.43 16.10
CA TRP A 287 -13.53 -10.88 14.94
C TRP A 287 -14.42 -11.35 13.78
N GLY A 288 -15.50 -12.08 14.05
CA GLY A 288 -16.46 -12.47 13.01
C GLY A 288 -17.17 -11.28 12.36
N ARG A 289 -17.42 -10.19 13.12
CA ARG A 289 -18.00 -8.94 12.58
C ARG A 289 -16.97 -8.17 11.74
N SER A 290 -15.75 -8.06 12.22
CA SER A 290 -14.63 -7.42 11.52
C SER A 290 -14.37 -8.09 10.17
N ILE A 291 -14.28 -9.42 10.12
CA ILE A 291 -14.18 -10.16 8.84
C ILE A 291 -15.35 -9.80 7.90
N GLY A 292 -16.57 -9.65 8.43
CA GLY A 292 -17.73 -9.23 7.66
C GLY A 292 -17.53 -7.85 7.02
N THR A 293 -17.01 -6.89 7.77
CA THR A 293 -16.65 -5.55 7.30
C THR A 293 -15.56 -5.60 6.23
N VAL A 294 -14.49 -6.36 6.47
CA VAL A 294 -13.40 -6.54 5.51
C VAL A 294 -13.89 -7.16 4.21
N VAL A 295 -14.76 -8.19 4.27
CA VAL A 295 -15.34 -8.79 3.06
C VAL A 295 -16.19 -7.78 2.28
N GLN A 296 -16.94 -6.90 2.95
CA GLN A 296 -17.69 -5.83 2.29
C GLN A 296 -16.76 -4.81 1.64
N LEU A 297 -15.73 -4.38 2.36
CA LEU A 297 -14.70 -3.47 1.86
C LEU A 297 -14.03 -4.02 0.60
N LEU A 298 -13.59 -5.27 0.63
CA LEU A 298 -12.96 -5.94 -0.53
C LEU A 298 -13.93 -6.09 -1.71
N ALA A 299 -15.19 -6.44 -1.43
CA ALA A 299 -16.18 -6.59 -2.50
C ALA A 299 -16.52 -5.24 -3.16
N ALA A 300 -16.49 -4.13 -2.41
CA ALA A 300 -16.69 -2.80 -2.95
C ALA A 300 -15.65 -2.45 -4.03
N GLN A 301 -14.40 -2.90 -3.86
CA GLN A 301 -13.33 -2.70 -4.85
C GLN A 301 -13.63 -3.33 -6.22
N PHE A 302 -14.52 -4.32 -6.26
CA PHE A 302 -14.92 -5.06 -7.46
C PHE A 302 -16.39 -4.85 -7.85
N GLY A 303 -17.04 -3.79 -7.37
CA GLY A 303 -18.41 -3.44 -7.74
C GLY A 303 -19.50 -3.95 -6.79
N GLY A 304 -19.14 -4.48 -5.62
CA GLY A 304 -20.04 -4.78 -4.52
C GLY A 304 -20.30 -6.26 -4.22
N LEU A 305 -20.56 -6.53 -2.93
CA LEU A 305 -20.67 -7.88 -2.38
C LEU A 305 -21.82 -8.69 -3.00
N TRP A 306 -23.01 -8.09 -3.10
CA TRP A 306 -24.21 -8.81 -3.54
C TRP A 306 -24.10 -9.33 -4.97
N LEU A 307 -23.50 -8.53 -5.86
CA LEU A 307 -23.27 -8.94 -7.23
C LEU A 307 -22.40 -10.21 -7.30
N TRP A 308 -21.26 -10.18 -6.62
CA TRP A 308 -20.31 -11.30 -6.63
C TRP A 308 -20.85 -12.52 -5.89
N ALA A 309 -21.62 -12.33 -4.81
CA ALA A 309 -22.30 -13.41 -4.12
C ALA A 309 -23.29 -14.14 -5.06
N VAL A 310 -24.09 -13.38 -5.83
CA VAL A 310 -25.02 -13.96 -6.82
C VAL A 310 -24.25 -14.69 -7.93
N VAL A 311 -23.19 -14.09 -8.46
CA VAL A 311 -22.37 -14.71 -9.52
C VAL A 311 -21.73 -16.01 -9.02
N VAL A 312 -21.15 -16.01 -7.83
CA VAL A 312 -20.51 -17.19 -7.23
C VAL A 312 -21.55 -18.28 -6.92
N ALA A 313 -22.70 -17.89 -6.35
CA ALA A 313 -23.78 -18.85 -6.05
C ALA A 313 -24.35 -19.48 -7.33
N ALA A 314 -24.63 -18.67 -8.37
CA ALA A 314 -25.07 -19.17 -9.67
C ALA A 314 -24.02 -20.10 -10.30
N ALA A 315 -22.76 -19.73 -10.23
CA ALA A 315 -21.65 -20.54 -10.71
C ALA A 315 -21.58 -21.89 -9.98
N ALA A 316 -21.70 -21.88 -8.66
CA ALA A 316 -21.68 -23.09 -7.83
C ALA A 316 -22.84 -24.03 -8.18
N VAL A 317 -24.06 -23.48 -8.31
CA VAL A 317 -25.27 -24.29 -8.70
C VAL A 317 -25.10 -24.91 -10.08
N VAL A 318 -24.60 -24.14 -11.07
CA VAL A 318 -24.40 -24.67 -12.43
C VAL A 318 -23.32 -25.76 -12.45
N LEU A 319 -22.20 -25.55 -11.73
CA LEU A 319 -21.13 -26.56 -11.64
C LEU A 319 -21.63 -27.85 -10.94
N TRP A 320 -22.40 -27.69 -9.86
CA TRP A 320 -23.00 -28.81 -9.15
C TRP A 320 -23.98 -29.62 -10.05
N ARG A 321 -24.91 -28.93 -10.73
CA ARG A 321 -25.85 -29.56 -11.66
C ARG A 321 -25.15 -30.28 -12.82
N ARG A 322 -24.00 -29.79 -13.25
CA ARG A 322 -23.17 -30.44 -14.30
C ARG A 322 -22.29 -31.57 -13.76
N GLY A 323 -22.36 -31.89 -12.48
CA GLY A 323 -21.53 -32.91 -11.85
C GLY A 323 -20.04 -32.63 -11.92
N CYS A 324 -19.66 -31.33 -11.98
CA CYS A 324 -18.27 -30.93 -12.07
C CYS A 324 -17.54 -31.25 -10.76
N ARG A 325 -16.53 -32.12 -10.83
CA ARG A 325 -15.69 -32.47 -9.69
C ARG A 325 -14.56 -31.44 -9.53
N LEU A 326 -14.22 -31.09 -8.28
CA LEU A 326 -13.05 -30.28 -7.93
C LEU A 326 -11.77 -31.08 -8.20
N ARG A 327 -11.27 -31.02 -9.44
CA ARG A 327 -10.03 -31.67 -9.87
C ARG A 327 -9.18 -30.71 -10.71
N GLY A 328 -7.87 -30.93 -10.75
CA GLY A 328 -6.94 -30.17 -11.57
C GLY A 328 -7.04 -28.66 -11.31
N LYS A 329 -7.31 -27.86 -12.34
CA LYS A 329 -7.42 -26.39 -12.26
C LYS A 329 -8.45 -25.90 -11.25
N GLY A 330 -9.55 -26.63 -11.01
CA GLY A 330 -10.57 -26.28 -10.02
C GLY A 330 -10.06 -26.45 -8.59
N LEU A 331 -9.30 -27.50 -8.33
CA LEU A 331 -8.65 -27.68 -7.03
C LEU A 331 -7.60 -26.59 -6.78
N PHE A 332 -6.83 -26.23 -7.81
CA PHE A 332 -5.88 -25.12 -7.71
C PHE A 332 -6.58 -23.80 -7.37
N ALA A 333 -7.68 -23.49 -8.08
CA ALA A 333 -8.48 -22.29 -7.81
C ALA A 333 -9.09 -22.30 -6.39
N ALA A 334 -9.59 -23.45 -5.91
CA ALA A 334 -10.06 -23.59 -4.54
C ALA A 334 -8.94 -23.37 -3.51
N GLY A 335 -7.73 -23.84 -3.80
CA GLY A 335 -6.54 -23.57 -2.98
C GLY A 335 -6.22 -22.08 -2.88
N LEU A 336 -6.32 -21.33 -3.99
CA LEU A 336 -6.13 -19.88 -3.98
C LEU A 336 -7.18 -19.16 -3.12
N LEU A 337 -8.45 -19.55 -3.22
CA LEU A 337 -9.52 -18.97 -2.40
C LEU A 337 -9.32 -19.30 -0.91
N LEU A 338 -8.91 -20.52 -0.59
CA LEU A 338 -8.62 -20.93 0.78
C LEU A 338 -7.41 -20.17 1.34
N ALA A 339 -6.36 -19.99 0.53
CA ALA A 339 -5.19 -19.18 0.92
C ALA A 339 -5.60 -17.73 1.19
N SER A 340 -6.43 -17.15 0.31
CA SER A 340 -6.93 -15.78 0.46
C SER A 340 -7.81 -15.63 1.71
N ALA A 341 -8.69 -16.60 1.99
CA ALA A 341 -9.53 -16.60 3.20
C ALA A 341 -8.68 -16.70 4.48
N GLY A 342 -7.68 -17.59 4.50
CA GLY A 342 -6.74 -17.71 5.61
C GLY A 342 -5.93 -16.43 5.83
N TYR A 343 -5.49 -15.80 4.74
CA TYR A 343 -4.81 -14.51 4.80
C TYR A 343 -5.70 -13.43 5.43
N VAL A 344 -6.94 -13.26 4.94
CA VAL A 344 -7.89 -12.29 5.49
C VAL A 344 -8.10 -12.54 6.97
N ALA A 345 -8.38 -13.79 7.35
CA ALA A 345 -8.65 -14.16 8.73
C ALA A 345 -7.47 -13.84 9.68
N LEU A 346 -6.23 -14.01 9.23
CA LEU A 346 -5.06 -13.75 10.06
C LEU A 346 -4.67 -12.26 10.06
N ILE A 347 -4.74 -11.58 8.92
CA ILE A 347 -4.42 -10.16 8.81
C ILE A 347 -5.43 -9.30 9.56
N ASP A 348 -6.71 -9.64 9.51
CA ASP A 348 -7.76 -8.95 10.26
C ASP A 348 -7.49 -8.92 11.78
N LYS A 349 -6.83 -9.96 12.31
CA LYS A 349 -6.37 -9.99 13.70
C LYS A 349 -5.02 -9.30 13.93
N ALA A 350 -4.13 -9.36 12.95
CA ALA A 350 -2.76 -8.88 13.11
C ALA A 350 -2.60 -7.38 12.78
N ALA A 351 -3.49 -6.83 11.96
CA ALA A 351 -3.44 -5.43 11.54
C ALA A 351 -3.91 -4.50 12.68
N PRO A 352 -3.31 -3.31 12.81
CA PRO A 352 -3.65 -2.38 13.88
C PRO A 352 -5.04 -1.75 13.71
N PHE A 353 -5.57 -1.73 12.49
CA PHE A 353 -6.89 -1.21 12.12
C PHE A 353 -7.35 -1.79 10.78
N GLU A 354 -8.63 -1.68 10.47
CA GLU A 354 -9.20 -2.13 9.19
C GLU A 354 -8.84 -1.15 8.08
N ALA A 355 -8.06 -1.63 7.08
CA ALA A 355 -7.75 -0.87 5.87
C ALA A 355 -7.62 -1.80 4.67
N ASP A 356 -8.20 -1.41 3.53
CA ASP A 356 -8.19 -2.19 2.28
C ASP A 356 -6.78 -2.49 1.75
N ARG A 357 -5.84 -1.57 1.98
CA ARG A 357 -4.43 -1.69 1.58
C ARG A 357 -3.73 -2.93 2.14
N TYR A 358 -4.15 -3.43 3.28
CA TYR A 358 -3.56 -4.65 3.88
C TYR A 358 -3.93 -5.93 3.12
N TYR A 359 -5.00 -5.90 2.34
CA TYR A 359 -5.55 -7.08 1.66
C TYR A 359 -5.28 -7.12 0.15
N VAL A 360 -4.70 -6.08 -0.46
CA VAL A 360 -4.56 -5.97 -1.92
C VAL A 360 -3.73 -7.09 -2.56
N VAL A 361 -2.85 -7.73 -1.81
CA VAL A 361 -2.03 -8.85 -2.31
C VAL A 361 -2.87 -10.06 -2.75
N ILE A 362 -4.04 -10.28 -2.12
CA ILE A 362 -4.91 -11.40 -2.48
C ILE A 362 -5.77 -11.13 -3.72
N TYR A 363 -5.91 -9.89 -4.18
CA TYR A 363 -6.80 -9.55 -5.30
C TYR A 363 -6.51 -10.39 -6.55
N ALA A 364 -5.25 -10.56 -6.89
CA ALA A 364 -4.85 -11.37 -8.04
C ALA A 364 -5.19 -12.86 -7.87
N ALA A 365 -5.04 -13.41 -6.66
CA ALA A 365 -5.38 -14.79 -6.36
C ALA A 365 -6.90 -15.03 -6.49
N VAL A 366 -7.72 -14.12 -5.95
CA VAL A 366 -9.19 -14.17 -6.02
C VAL A 366 -9.66 -14.05 -7.47
N VAL A 367 -9.18 -13.03 -8.19
CA VAL A 367 -9.53 -12.80 -9.61
C VAL A 367 -9.14 -14.00 -10.47
N LEU A 368 -7.95 -14.57 -10.27
CA LEU A 368 -7.49 -15.75 -10.99
C LEU A 368 -8.38 -16.98 -10.71
N ALA A 369 -8.75 -17.19 -9.44
CA ALA A 369 -9.63 -18.30 -9.04
C ALA A 369 -11.03 -18.15 -9.66
N VAL A 370 -11.62 -16.96 -9.57
CA VAL A 370 -12.93 -16.64 -10.16
C VAL A 370 -12.90 -16.83 -11.69
N ALA A 371 -11.86 -16.31 -12.35
CA ALA A 371 -11.70 -16.47 -13.80
C ALA A 371 -11.60 -17.94 -14.24
N VAL A 372 -10.94 -18.82 -13.46
CA VAL A 372 -10.88 -20.27 -13.71
C VAL A 372 -12.27 -20.89 -13.62
N VAL A 373 -13.07 -20.49 -12.62
CA VAL A 373 -14.44 -20.99 -12.44
C VAL A 373 -15.35 -20.51 -13.57
N LEU A 374 -15.38 -19.21 -13.84
CA LEU A 374 -16.23 -18.63 -14.89
C LEU A 374 -15.85 -19.14 -16.29
N ALA A 375 -14.57 -19.35 -16.58
CA ALA A 375 -14.13 -19.93 -17.83
C ALA A 375 -14.63 -21.35 -18.05
N ARG A 376 -14.94 -22.13 -17.01
CA ARG A 376 -15.57 -23.45 -17.10
C ARG A 376 -17.07 -23.38 -17.36
N LEU A 377 -17.72 -22.32 -16.86
CA LEU A 377 -19.17 -22.13 -17.03
C LEU A 377 -19.54 -21.73 -18.46
N ALA A 378 -18.73 -20.91 -19.11
CA ALA A 378 -18.98 -20.38 -20.45
C ALA A 378 -17.91 -20.83 -21.46
N PRO A 379 -17.76 -22.14 -21.75
CA PRO A 379 -16.69 -22.63 -22.59
C PRO A 379 -16.80 -22.18 -24.05
N GLN A 380 -18.01 -21.91 -24.54
CA GLN A 380 -18.28 -21.47 -25.92
C GLN A 380 -18.48 -19.96 -26.06
N HIS A 381 -18.69 -19.24 -24.97
CA HIS A 381 -19.02 -17.80 -24.94
C HIS A 381 -18.02 -17.03 -24.08
N GLU A 382 -16.73 -17.13 -24.41
CA GLU A 382 -15.64 -16.52 -23.64
C GLU A 382 -15.77 -15.01 -23.49
N THR A 383 -16.34 -14.33 -24.50
CA THR A 383 -16.51 -12.88 -24.49
C THR A 383 -17.57 -12.39 -23.50
N LEU A 384 -18.49 -13.26 -23.05
CA LEU A 384 -19.43 -12.90 -21.99
C LEU A 384 -18.72 -12.59 -20.67
N LEU A 385 -17.50 -13.09 -20.46
CA LEU A 385 -16.70 -12.77 -19.28
C LEU A 385 -16.31 -11.29 -19.21
N LEU A 386 -16.32 -10.56 -20.34
CA LEU A 386 -16.11 -9.12 -20.36
C LEU A 386 -17.19 -8.35 -19.58
N LEU A 387 -18.38 -8.94 -19.39
CA LEU A 387 -19.43 -8.35 -18.55
C LEU A 387 -18.99 -8.18 -17.08
N ALA A 388 -17.96 -8.92 -16.62
CA ALA A 388 -17.38 -8.72 -15.30
C ALA A 388 -16.70 -7.35 -15.13
N LEU A 389 -16.36 -6.66 -16.23
CA LEU A 389 -15.80 -5.32 -16.18
C LEU A 389 -16.85 -4.25 -15.86
N VAL A 390 -18.11 -4.49 -16.15
CA VAL A 390 -19.17 -3.49 -15.93
C VAL A 390 -19.26 -3.06 -14.47
N PRO A 391 -19.38 -3.96 -13.47
CA PRO A 391 -19.40 -3.57 -12.07
C PRO A 391 -18.08 -2.95 -11.60
N ILE A 392 -16.95 -3.41 -12.11
CA ILE A 392 -15.63 -2.88 -11.77
C ILE A 392 -15.50 -1.44 -12.24
N LEU A 393 -15.88 -1.15 -13.48
CA LEU A 393 -15.88 0.22 -14.01
C LEU A 393 -16.92 1.11 -13.32
N ALA A 394 -18.06 0.55 -12.90
CA ALA A 394 -19.06 1.28 -12.13
C ALA A 394 -18.57 1.65 -10.72
N ALA A 395 -17.63 0.90 -10.14
CA ALA A 395 -17.03 1.20 -8.85
C ALA A 395 -16.17 2.48 -8.85
N HIS A 396 -15.69 2.94 -10.02
CA HIS A 396 -14.94 4.20 -10.17
C HIS A 396 -15.78 5.48 -9.96
N ARG A 397 -17.01 5.36 -9.48
CA ARG A 397 -17.77 6.50 -8.96
C ARG A 397 -17.18 7.04 -7.65
N THR A 398 -16.48 6.22 -6.91
CA THR A 398 -15.68 6.60 -5.76
C THR A 398 -14.27 6.97 -6.22
N ASP A 399 -13.78 8.13 -5.81
CA ASP A 399 -12.40 8.52 -6.06
C ASP A 399 -11.48 7.63 -5.21
N PRO A 400 -10.51 6.91 -5.79
CA PRO A 400 -9.52 6.15 -5.04
C PRO A 400 -8.72 6.97 -4.03
N ASN A 401 -8.65 8.28 -4.22
CA ASN A 401 -7.90 9.19 -3.34
C ASN A 401 -8.77 9.79 -2.21
N ALA A 402 -10.10 9.79 -2.34
CA ALA A 402 -11.00 10.60 -1.51
C ALA A 402 -10.77 10.38 0.00
N TYR A 403 -10.69 9.12 0.44
CA TYR A 403 -10.56 8.82 1.88
C TYR A 403 -9.16 9.10 2.46
N LEU A 404 -8.15 9.33 1.60
CA LEU A 404 -6.78 9.61 2.03
C LEU A 404 -6.52 11.12 2.17
N TYR A 405 -7.35 11.96 1.50
CA TYR A 405 -7.07 13.39 1.28
C TYR A 405 -8.33 14.25 1.36
N GLU A 406 -9.23 13.95 2.27
CA GLU A 406 -10.57 14.55 2.27
C GLU A 406 -10.54 16.09 2.30
N ASP A 407 -9.68 16.67 3.14
CA ASP A 407 -9.57 18.11 3.35
C ASP A 407 -8.36 18.77 2.66
N ALA A 408 -7.53 18.02 1.95
CA ALA A 408 -6.27 18.53 1.41
C ALA A 408 -6.47 19.68 0.40
N ALA A 409 -7.46 19.61 -0.49
CA ALA A 409 -7.70 20.64 -1.49
C ALA A 409 -8.22 21.95 -0.88
N PRO A 410 -9.26 21.98 -0.03
CA PRO A 410 -9.70 23.21 0.63
C PRO A 410 -8.62 23.79 1.53
N ARG A 411 -7.87 22.98 2.28
CA ARG A 411 -6.75 23.41 3.12
C ARG A 411 -5.66 24.10 2.29
N LYS A 412 -5.22 23.48 1.20
CA LYS A 412 -4.21 24.05 0.30
C LYS A 412 -4.64 25.39 -0.29
N ALA A 413 -5.92 25.52 -0.67
CA ALA A 413 -6.47 26.77 -1.18
C ALA A 413 -6.52 27.87 -0.12
N ALA A 414 -6.88 27.53 1.12
CA ALA A 414 -6.93 28.48 2.23
C ALA A 414 -5.54 29.02 2.63
N LEU A 415 -4.50 28.19 2.50
CA LEU A 415 -3.13 28.53 2.88
C LEU A 415 -2.32 29.22 1.75
N ALA A 416 -2.86 29.31 0.53
CA ALA A 416 -2.12 29.78 -0.65
C ALA A 416 -1.53 31.19 -0.50
N ASP A 417 -2.28 32.12 0.10
CA ASP A 417 -1.85 33.51 0.28
C ASP A 417 -0.90 33.71 1.48
N THR A 418 -0.67 32.65 2.27
CA THR A 418 0.10 32.69 3.51
C THR A 418 1.42 31.91 3.41
N GLU A 419 1.82 31.41 2.23
CA GLU A 419 2.94 30.48 2.03
C GLU A 419 4.27 30.96 2.62
N ARG A 420 4.53 32.27 2.67
CA ARG A 420 5.79 32.84 3.15
C ARG A 420 5.81 33.23 4.63
N LEU A 421 4.66 33.16 5.31
CA LEU A 421 4.62 33.51 6.73
C LEU A 421 5.36 32.44 7.56
N PRO A 422 6.05 32.85 8.65
CA PRO A 422 6.57 31.90 9.62
C PRO A 422 5.43 31.17 10.33
N ALA A 423 5.71 29.99 10.87
CA ALA A 423 4.72 29.19 11.57
C ALA A 423 5.23 28.65 12.89
N VAL A 424 4.36 28.60 13.89
CA VAL A 424 4.55 27.85 15.14
C VAL A 424 3.58 26.67 15.12
N VAL A 425 4.06 25.48 15.47
CA VAL A 425 3.29 24.25 15.45
C VAL A 425 3.20 23.68 16.85
N LEU A 426 2.00 23.59 17.39
CA LEU A 426 1.70 22.93 18.66
C LEU A 426 1.16 21.52 18.38
N ASN A 427 1.56 20.54 19.18
CA ASN A 427 1.21 19.14 18.99
C ASN A 427 0.65 18.51 20.28
N LYS A 428 -0.66 18.64 20.49
CA LYS A 428 -1.36 18.14 21.67
C LYS A 428 -1.30 16.60 21.83
N ALA A 429 -1.06 15.87 20.76
CA ALA A 429 -1.03 14.41 20.81
C ALA A 429 0.25 13.85 21.43
N GLY A 430 1.29 14.66 21.61
CA GLY A 430 2.60 14.20 22.07
C GLY A 430 3.29 13.22 21.10
N TYR A 431 2.87 13.20 19.83
CA TYR A 431 3.51 12.44 18.78
C TYR A 431 4.49 13.34 18.03
N GLU A 432 5.76 13.09 18.19
CA GLU A 432 6.84 13.89 17.62
C GLU A 432 6.81 13.93 16.08
N VAL A 433 6.34 12.86 15.46
CA VAL A 433 6.29 12.71 13.98
C VAL A 433 4.91 13.02 13.35
N ALA A 434 3.90 13.36 14.14
CA ALA A 434 2.55 13.58 13.61
C ALA A 434 2.42 14.79 12.68
N PRO A 435 3.15 15.91 12.86
CA PRO A 435 3.13 17.07 11.97
C PRO A 435 3.69 16.81 10.56
N ASP A 436 4.29 15.64 10.30
CA ASP A 436 4.84 15.27 8.99
C ASP A 436 3.80 15.32 7.86
N LEU A 437 2.50 15.21 8.19
CA LEU A 437 1.43 15.44 7.23
C LEU A 437 1.53 16.82 6.55
N PHE A 438 2.15 17.79 7.19
CA PHE A 438 2.26 19.18 6.72
C PHE A 438 3.64 19.53 6.15
N LEU A 439 4.53 18.56 5.93
CA LEU A 439 5.89 18.79 5.42
C LEU A 439 5.93 19.62 4.12
N GLU A 440 5.00 19.39 3.18
CA GLU A 440 4.89 20.23 1.98
C GLU A 440 4.47 21.68 2.27
N GLU A 441 3.68 21.90 3.32
CA GLU A 441 3.30 23.24 3.76
C GLU A 441 4.49 23.92 4.42
N PHE A 442 5.20 23.20 5.32
CA PHE A 442 6.38 23.73 6.01
C PHE A 442 7.53 24.06 5.05
N ALA A 443 7.71 23.26 4.00
CA ALA A 443 8.71 23.51 2.96
C ALA A 443 8.53 24.85 2.22
N LYS A 444 7.36 25.47 2.32
CA LYS A 444 7.03 26.76 1.69
C LYS A 444 7.10 27.94 2.67
N ARG A 445 7.24 27.68 3.99
CA ARG A 445 7.28 28.71 5.01
C ARG A 445 8.65 29.38 5.06
N GLU A 446 8.69 30.64 5.53
CA GLU A 446 9.95 31.30 5.83
C GLU A 446 10.70 30.56 6.91
N ALA A 447 10.02 30.21 7.99
CA ALA A 447 10.54 29.39 9.08
C ALA A 447 9.39 28.69 9.82
N VAL A 448 9.69 27.56 10.46
CA VAL A 448 8.77 26.80 11.29
C VAL A 448 9.45 26.45 12.61
N ASP A 449 8.74 26.65 13.72
CA ASP A 449 9.10 26.15 15.05
C ASP A 449 8.08 25.08 15.46
N GLN A 450 8.54 23.89 15.81
CA GLN A 450 7.68 22.82 16.34
C GLN A 450 7.91 22.66 17.83
N ALA A 451 6.85 22.85 18.61
CA ALA A 451 6.88 22.71 20.06
C ALA A 451 7.04 21.26 20.51
N SER A 452 7.77 21.05 21.60
CA SER A 452 8.01 19.73 22.20
C SER A 452 6.76 19.09 22.81
N GLY A 453 5.68 19.86 23.06
CA GLY A 453 4.40 19.37 23.58
C GLY A 453 4.38 19.10 25.09
N GLU A 454 5.40 19.55 25.85
CA GLU A 454 5.39 19.47 27.32
C GLU A 454 4.55 20.58 27.97
N ASP A 455 4.68 21.82 27.47
CA ASP A 455 3.90 22.99 27.86
C ASP A 455 3.70 23.90 26.63
N ASP A 456 2.58 23.72 25.95
CA ASP A 456 2.29 24.42 24.70
C ASP A 456 2.23 25.95 24.86
N ALA A 457 1.76 26.45 26.02
CA ALA A 457 1.72 27.89 26.29
C ALA A 457 3.13 28.46 26.47
N ALA A 458 4.02 27.77 27.19
CA ALA A 458 5.40 28.17 27.38
C ALA A 458 6.19 28.09 26.04
N SER A 459 6.02 27.01 25.26
CA SER A 459 6.66 26.85 23.97
C SER A 459 6.20 27.92 22.96
N LEU A 460 4.89 28.21 22.90
CA LEU A 460 4.36 29.28 22.05
C LEU A 460 4.95 30.65 22.40
N ARG A 461 5.03 30.97 23.70
CA ARG A 461 5.63 32.23 24.16
C ARG A 461 7.11 32.29 23.81
N ALA A 462 7.87 31.22 24.06
CA ALA A 462 9.30 31.16 23.75
C ALA A 462 9.56 31.30 22.25
N ALA A 463 8.77 30.65 21.40
CA ALA A 463 8.87 30.78 19.94
C ALA A 463 8.66 32.24 19.51
N VAL A 464 7.61 32.90 20.00
CA VAL A 464 7.27 34.28 19.66
C VAL A 464 8.34 35.26 20.18
N GLU A 465 8.88 35.06 21.38
CA GLU A 465 9.95 35.90 21.95
C GLU A 465 11.31 35.72 21.25
N SER A 466 11.54 34.54 20.66
CA SER A 466 12.82 34.20 20.02
C SER A 466 12.99 34.78 18.61
N ARG A 467 11.88 35.21 17.97
CA ARG A 467 11.86 35.72 16.59
C ARG A 467 10.95 36.93 16.45
N ASP A 468 11.36 37.89 15.61
CA ASP A 468 10.51 39.02 15.21
C ASP A 468 9.35 38.53 14.34
N LEU A 469 8.11 38.59 14.88
CA LEU A 469 6.86 38.14 14.24
C LEU A 469 5.84 39.29 14.07
N HIS A 470 6.31 40.55 14.01
CA HIS A 470 5.44 41.73 13.88
C HIS A 470 4.59 41.73 12.58
N ASP A 471 5.08 41.12 11.50
CA ASP A 471 4.34 40.99 10.24
C ASP A 471 3.29 39.88 10.27
N GLY A 472 3.08 39.25 11.44
CA GLY A 472 2.18 38.13 11.65
C GLY A 472 2.78 36.74 11.37
N PHE A 473 2.16 35.72 11.91
CA PHE A 473 2.56 34.33 11.78
C PHE A 473 1.37 33.37 11.75
N LEU A 474 1.61 32.11 11.40
CA LEU A 474 0.62 31.06 11.47
C LEU A 474 0.82 30.20 12.72
N LEU A 475 -0.27 29.94 13.44
CA LEU A 475 -0.31 28.99 14.54
C LEU A 475 -1.04 27.72 14.10
N TYR A 476 -0.32 26.62 14.02
CA TYR A 476 -0.83 25.27 13.76
C TYR A 476 -1.10 24.56 15.08
N GLY A 477 -2.28 23.96 15.24
CA GLY A 477 -2.61 23.13 16.40
C GLY A 477 -2.96 21.70 16.00
N TYR A 478 -1.98 20.80 15.93
CA TYR A 478 -2.26 19.40 15.60
C TYR A 478 -3.03 18.72 16.73
N ILE A 479 -4.21 18.12 16.38
CA ILE A 479 -5.19 17.53 17.31
C ILE A 479 -5.76 18.52 18.32
N TYR A 480 -5.70 19.80 18.06
CA TYR A 480 -6.45 20.81 18.79
C TYR A 480 -7.89 20.94 18.22
N ASP A 481 -8.82 21.31 19.10
CA ASP A 481 -10.05 21.97 18.68
C ASP A 481 -9.75 23.43 18.30
N ALA A 482 -10.45 23.97 17.31
CA ALA A 482 -10.15 25.33 16.86
C ALA A 482 -10.38 26.38 17.96
N ASP A 483 -11.48 26.27 18.72
CA ASP A 483 -11.77 27.21 19.82
C ASP A 483 -10.75 27.08 20.95
N GLU A 484 -10.29 25.86 21.25
CA GLU A 484 -9.25 25.61 22.26
C GLU A 484 -7.91 26.22 21.85
N LEU A 485 -7.48 26.04 20.59
CA LEU A 485 -6.24 26.66 20.08
C LEU A 485 -6.30 28.17 20.13
N ARG A 486 -7.45 28.74 19.76
CA ARG A 486 -7.70 30.17 19.81
C ARG A 486 -7.60 30.70 21.25
N ALA A 487 -8.28 30.06 22.19
CA ALA A 487 -8.23 30.44 23.61
C ALA A 487 -6.80 30.39 24.14
N LEU A 488 -6.04 29.34 23.84
CA LEU A 488 -4.63 29.21 24.21
C LEU A 488 -3.80 30.39 23.68
N ALA A 489 -4.00 30.77 22.42
CA ALA A 489 -3.26 31.90 21.81
C ALA A 489 -3.62 33.23 22.47
N GLU A 490 -4.91 33.53 22.69
CA GLU A 490 -5.39 34.75 23.34
C GLU A 490 -4.97 34.86 24.81
N ASP A 491 -4.87 33.74 25.54
CA ASP A 491 -4.41 33.70 26.94
C ASP A 491 -2.88 33.83 27.07
N THR A 492 -2.15 33.41 26.02
CA THR A 492 -0.67 33.36 26.07
C THR A 492 0.00 34.58 25.51
N LEU A 493 -0.59 35.21 24.46
CA LEU A 493 0.02 36.28 23.65
C LEU A 493 -0.80 37.56 23.71
N ASP A 494 -0.15 38.71 23.49
CA ASP A 494 -0.82 40.01 23.32
C ASP A 494 -1.28 40.18 21.86
N VAL A 495 -2.41 39.55 21.52
CA VAL A 495 -2.93 39.45 20.16
C VAL A 495 -3.65 40.73 19.74
N GLU A 496 -3.28 41.33 18.58
CA GLU A 496 -4.06 42.37 17.92
C GLU A 496 -5.16 41.76 17.01
N LYS A 497 -4.80 40.70 16.25
CA LYS A 497 -5.70 40.04 15.31
C LYS A 497 -5.50 38.54 15.34
N ILE A 498 -6.60 37.78 15.31
CA ILE A 498 -6.60 36.32 15.17
C ILE A 498 -7.69 35.88 14.21
N GLU A 499 -7.33 35.19 13.15
CA GLU A 499 -8.25 34.72 12.10
C GLU A 499 -8.04 33.24 11.81
N LEU A 500 -9.10 32.43 11.83
CA LEU A 500 -9.05 31.03 11.40
C LEU A 500 -8.83 30.95 9.89
N VAL A 501 -7.73 30.35 9.46
CA VAL A 501 -7.41 30.14 8.04
C VAL A 501 -8.03 28.83 7.56
N THR A 502 -7.86 27.75 8.33
CA THR A 502 -8.43 26.43 8.04
C THR A 502 -8.47 25.56 9.30
N ASP A 503 -9.35 24.56 9.36
CA ASP A 503 -9.45 23.57 10.43
C ASP A 503 -9.39 22.12 9.93
N GLY A 504 -9.05 21.92 8.64
CA GLY A 504 -8.95 20.61 8.03
C GLY A 504 -7.80 19.74 8.59
N GLU A 505 -7.90 18.43 8.42
CA GLU A 505 -6.92 17.40 8.83
C GLU A 505 -6.62 17.40 10.36
N ARG A 506 -7.61 17.74 11.19
CA ARG A 506 -7.48 17.85 12.64
C ARG A 506 -6.36 18.81 13.10
N CYS A 507 -6.11 19.82 12.29
CA CYS A 507 -5.06 20.79 12.55
C CYS A 507 -5.56 22.19 12.16
N PRO A 508 -6.32 22.88 13.04
CA PRO A 508 -6.67 24.26 12.84
C PRO A 508 -5.42 25.11 12.68
N VAL A 509 -5.49 26.08 11.78
CA VAL A 509 -4.43 27.06 11.53
C VAL A 509 -4.99 28.45 11.69
N TYR A 510 -4.43 29.22 12.58
CA TYR A 510 -4.77 30.62 12.79
C TYR A 510 -3.68 31.53 12.22
N TYR A 511 -4.09 32.61 11.59
CA TYR A 511 -3.24 33.76 11.36
C TYR A 511 -3.29 34.67 12.58
N ILE A 512 -2.14 35.09 13.10
CA ILE A 512 -2.01 35.93 14.30
C ILE A 512 -1.14 37.13 14.00
N GLU A 513 -1.62 38.32 14.39
CA GLU A 513 -0.86 39.56 14.50
C GLU A 513 -0.73 39.94 15.99
N LEU A 514 0.44 40.36 16.39
CA LEU A 514 0.75 40.79 17.76
C LEU A 514 0.66 42.34 17.86
N LYS A 515 0.28 42.85 19.06
CA LYS A 515 0.23 44.28 19.33
C LYS A 515 1.59 44.95 19.39
#